data_fc4202cf021db6b85f14db24f5164946
#
_entry.id   fc4202cf021db6b85f14db24f5164946
#
_cell.length_a   1.000
_cell.length_b   1.000
_cell.length_c   1.000
_cell.angle_alpha   90.00
_cell.angle_beta   90.00
_cell.angle_gamma   90.00
#
_symmetry.space_group_name_H-M   'P 1'
#
loop_
_entity.id
_entity.type
_entity.pdbx_description
1 polymer ?
#
loop_
_entity_poly.entity_id
_entity_poly.type
_entity_poly.pdbx_seq_one_letter_code
_entity_poly.pdbx_strand_id
1 'polypeptide(L)'
;MPEVSVLLPCRNMAAWLPECIQSLEAQSLPDYEILAVDDRSTDETGALLRRWSARDARVRVLEVAPGSQRRGEDRTPEDGLVRALDLALAASRAPLLARMDGDDVAGPRRLELQRDFLAARPDLAGCGTAVELFPSSEVGEGYRRYEAWLNGLSDPAELWRDLFVECPVAHPSLMIRRSVLSGLGGYRDPGWPEDYDLILRLHAAGMRIANLPERLLRWRVRSDRHSLASDRYSARAFRSCKVHFLDQAFLPASRPLVVWGAGKVGKPLARELIRQGRPVMAFVDLDARKIGQEIHGAPVLDPGGFETLASKDDPYVLAAVGSPGARDEIRGALDALGCREIEDYRVCA
;
A
#
# COMPACT_ATOMS: atom_id res chain seq x y z
N MET A 1 -13.67 -26.38 8.72
CA MET A 1 -13.51 -24.92 8.97
C MET A 1 -12.99 -24.31 7.68
N PRO A 2 -13.41 -23.09 7.31
CA PRO A 2 -12.91 -22.49 6.07
C PRO A 2 -11.39 -22.33 6.09
N GLU A 3 -10.76 -22.46 4.94
CA GLU A 3 -9.31 -22.24 4.76
C GLU A 3 -9.01 -20.73 4.58
N VAL A 4 -9.95 -20.01 3.96
CA VAL A 4 -9.83 -18.57 3.67
C VAL A 4 -11.10 -17.84 4.12
N SER A 5 -10.95 -16.71 4.81
CA SER A 5 -12.04 -15.75 5.05
C SER A 5 -11.83 -14.54 4.13
N VAL A 6 -12.79 -14.28 3.25
CA VAL A 6 -12.77 -13.08 2.38
C VAL A 6 -13.34 -11.90 3.17
N LEU A 7 -12.55 -10.83 3.31
CA LEU A 7 -12.97 -9.57 3.93
C LEU A 7 -13.47 -8.63 2.83
N LEU A 8 -14.78 -8.43 2.76
CA LEU A 8 -15.46 -7.67 1.69
C LEU A 8 -16.20 -6.46 2.29
N PRO A 9 -15.54 -5.33 2.55
CA PRO A 9 -16.22 -4.09 2.94
C PRO A 9 -16.96 -3.51 1.73
N CYS A 10 -18.22 -3.10 1.95
CA CYS A 10 -19.07 -2.52 0.93
C CYS A 10 -19.72 -1.23 1.43
N ARG A 11 -19.67 -0.18 0.60
CA ARG A 11 -20.43 1.05 0.79
C ARG A 11 -20.84 1.63 -0.56
N ASN A 12 -22.14 1.68 -0.82
CA ASN A 12 -22.70 2.19 -2.07
C ASN A 12 -22.10 1.52 -3.31
N MET A 13 -22.10 0.18 -3.33
CA MET A 13 -21.49 -0.65 -4.38
C MET A 13 -22.53 -1.34 -5.28
N ALA A 14 -23.81 -0.97 -5.22
CA ALA A 14 -24.89 -1.69 -5.92
C ALA A 14 -24.65 -1.85 -7.42
N ALA A 15 -24.00 -0.88 -8.07
CA ALA A 15 -23.72 -0.93 -9.52
C ALA A 15 -22.68 -1.99 -9.91
N TRP A 16 -21.73 -2.33 -9.03
CA TRP A 16 -20.59 -3.20 -9.36
C TRP A 16 -20.62 -4.52 -8.58
N LEU A 17 -21.28 -4.54 -7.43
CA LEU A 17 -21.36 -5.69 -6.55
C LEU A 17 -21.83 -6.99 -7.24
N PRO A 18 -22.75 -6.99 -8.21
CA PRO A 18 -23.14 -8.22 -8.92
C PRO A 18 -21.96 -8.92 -9.63
N GLU A 19 -21.06 -8.17 -10.28
CA GLU A 19 -19.88 -8.73 -10.94
C GLU A 19 -18.87 -9.28 -9.93
N CYS A 20 -18.66 -8.56 -8.81
CA CYS A 20 -17.84 -9.01 -7.70
C CYS A 20 -18.39 -10.33 -7.10
N ILE A 21 -19.70 -10.41 -6.80
CA ILE A 21 -20.37 -11.61 -6.28
C ILE A 21 -20.14 -12.80 -7.21
N GLN A 22 -20.41 -12.63 -8.50
CA GLN A 22 -20.22 -13.69 -9.50
C GLN A 22 -18.78 -14.20 -9.51
N SER A 23 -17.79 -13.32 -9.39
CA SER A 23 -16.38 -13.69 -9.38
C SER A 23 -15.97 -14.46 -8.12
N LEU A 24 -16.58 -14.14 -6.98
CA LEU A 24 -16.35 -14.85 -5.74
C LEU A 24 -17.05 -16.20 -5.72
N GLU A 25 -18.28 -16.31 -6.24
CA GLU A 25 -18.99 -17.59 -6.39
C GLU A 25 -18.26 -18.59 -7.32
N ALA A 26 -17.51 -18.05 -8.30
CA ALA A 26 -16.76 -18.84 -9.28
C ALA A 26 -15.37 -19.30 -8.79
N GLN A 27 -15.00 -19.07 -7.53
CA GLN A 27 -13.69 -19.50 -7.02
C GLN A 27 -13.56 -21.02 -7.02
N SER A 28 -12.40 -21.52 -7.45
CA SER A 28 -12.08 -22.95 -7.51
C SER A 28 -11.85 -23.57 -6.12
N LEU A 29 -11.45 -22.77 -5.13
CA LEU A 29 -11.33 -23.21 -3.74
C LEU A 29 -12.73 -23.45 -3.16
N PRO A 30 -13.08 -24.64 -2.63
CA PRO A 30 -14.41 -24.89 -2.10
C PRO A 30 -14.61 -24.36 -0.65
N ASP A 31 -13.56 -24.44 0.17
CA ASP A 31 -13.63 -24.22 1.62
C ASP A 31 -13.25 -22.78 2.01
N TYR A 32 -14.11 -21.81 1.72
CA TYR A 32 -13.94 -20.43 2.16
C TYR A 32 -15.23 -19.85 2.71
N GLU A 33 -15.13 -18.76 3.46
CA GLU A 33 -16.26 -17.94 3.89
C GLU A 33 -16.07 -16.50 3.40
N ILE A 34 -17.18 -15.78 3.29
CA ILE A 34 -17.20 -14.37 2.90
C ILE A 34 -17.85 -13.57 4.03
N LEU A 35 -17.11 -12.59 4.51
CA LEU A 35 -17.55 -11.61 5.50
C LEU A 35 -17.84 -10.31 4.76
N ALA A 36 -19.06 -10.18 4.27
CA ALA A 36 -19.54 -9.00 3.56
C ALA A 36 -20.04 -7.97 4.58
N VAL A 37 -19.37 -6.84 4.66
CA VAL A 37 -19.68 -5.80 5.64
C VAL A 37 -20.33 -4.61 4.94
N ASP A 38 -21.61 -4.36 5.25
CA ASP A 38 -22.31 -3.15 4.80
C ASP A 38 -21.97 -1.96 5.72
N ASP A 39 -21.15 -1.03 5.21
CA ASP A 39 -20.85 0.21 5.92
C ASP A 39 -21.91 1.26 5.61
N ARG A 40 -23.13 1.06 6.10
CA ARG A 40 -24.22 2.04 6.04
C ARG A 40 -24.52 2.53 4.62
N SER A 41 -24.61 1.62 3.67
CA SER A 41 -24.99 1.95 2.30
C SER A 41 -26.38 2.59 2.25
N THR A 42 -26.55 3.55 1.36
CA THR A 42 -27.82 4.25 1.09
C THR A 42 -28.46 3.82 -0.22
N ASP A 43 -27.79 2.98 -0.99
CA ASP A 43 -28.25 2.37 -2.23
C ASP A 43 -28.70 0.92 -2.01
N GLU A 44 -28.91 0.15 -3.08
CA GLU A 44 -29.36 -1.25 -3.03
C GLU A 44 -28.26 -2.25 -2.52
N THR A 45 -27.07 -1.79 -2.13
CA THR A 45 -25.96 -2.66 -1.69
C THR A 45 -26.39 -3.63 -0.58
N GLY A 46 -26.97 -3.11 0.51
CA GLY A 46 -27.41 -3.94 1.62
C GLY A 46 -28.45 -4.98 1.23
N ALA A 47 -29.38 -4.63 0.32
CA ALA A 47 -30.37 -5.56 -0.20
C ALA A 47 -29.73 -6.66 -1.06
N LEU A 48 -28.72 -6.32 -1.88
CA LEU A 48 -27.95 -7.28 -2.66
C LEU A 48 -27.19 -8.28 -1.76
N LEU A 49 -26.50 -7.79 -0.74
CA LEU A 49 -25.78 -8.62 0.21
C LEU A 49 -26.71 -9.58 0.98
N ARG A 50 -27.86 -9.12 1.45
CA ARG A 50 -28.85 -9.99 2.12
C ARG A 50 -29.41 -11.04 1.18
N ARG A 51 -29.72 -10.70 -0.08
CA ARG A 51 -30.13 -11.69 -1.09
C ARG A 51 -29.04 -12.73 -1.35
N TRP A 52 -27.79 -12.31 -1.37
CA TRP A 52 -26.66 -13.22 -1.57
C TRP A 52 -26.52 -14.20 -0.41
N SER A 53 -26.50 -13.72 0.84
CA SER A 53 -26.38 -14.59 2.01
C SER A 53 -27.54 -15.56 2.18
N ALA A 54 -28.73 -15.23 1.67
CA ALA A 54 -29.88 -16.14 1.71
C ALA A 54 -29.75 -17.35 0.77
N ARG A 55 -28.90 -17.27 -0.27
CA ARG A 55 -28.71 -18.34 -1.26
C ARG A 55 -27.34 -19.04 -1.18
N ASP A 56 -26.36 -18.45 -0.49
CA ASP A 56 -25.02 -19.00 -0.31
C ASP A 56 -24.63 -19.00 1.17
N ALA A 57 -24.58 -20.18 1.78
CA ALA A 57 -24.26 -20.35 3.20
C ALA A 57 -22.83 -19.96 3.58
N ARG A 58 -21.93 -19.76 2.61
CA ARG A 58 -20.57 -19.25 2.83
C ARG A 58 -20.57 -17.76 3.16
N VAL A 59 -21.64 -17.02 2.84
CA VAL A 59 -21.73 -15.57 2.97
C VAL A 59 -22.39 -15.20 4.30
N ARG A 60 -21.66 -14.41 5.06
CA ARG A 60 -22.15 -13.78 6.30
C ARG A 60 -22.16 -12.27 6.13
N VAL A 61 -23.35 -11.68 6.23
CA VAL A 61 -23.51 -10.23 6.16
C VAL A 61 -23.37 -9.64 7.57
N LEU A 62 -22.53 -8.65 7.69
CA LEU A 62 -22.30 -7.87 8.90
C LEU A 62 -22.65 -6.40 8.60
N GLU A 63 -23.12 -5.67 9.59
CA GLU A 63 -23.48 -4.25 9.45
C GLU A 63 -22.70 -3.42 10.47
N VAL A 64 -22.15 -2.31 10.01
CA VAL A 64 -21.50 -1.34 10.92
C VAL A 64 -22.59 -0.60 11.68
N ALA A 65 -22.68 -0.83 12.99
CA ALA A 65 -23.70 -0.22 13.84
C ALA A 65 -23.61 1.32 13.83
N PRO A 66 -24.73 2.04 13.78
CA PRO A 66 -24.75 3.49 13.98
C PRO A 66 -24.13 3.86 15.32
N GLY A 67 -23.23 4.85 15.34
CA GLY A 67 -22.64 5.36 16.59
C GLY A 67 -21.57 4.46 17.25
N SER A 68 -21.12 3.39 16.63
CA SER A 68 -20.02 2.57 17.15
C SER A 68 -18.68 3.34 17.04
N GLN A 69 -18.46 4.29 17.95
CA GLN A 69 -17.17 4.97 18.11
C GLN A 69 -16.29 4.15 19.06
N ARG A 70 -15.04 3.91 18.72
CA ARG A 70 -14.04 3.52 19.72
C ARG A 70 -13.89 4.69 20.69
N ARG A 71 -13.98 4.43 22.01
CA ARG A 71 -13.83 5.47 23.04
C ARG A 71 -12.47 6.18 22.86
N GLY A 72 -12.51 7.50 22.63
CA GLY A 72 -11.34 8.37 22.67
C GLY A 72 -10.80 8.86 21.33
N GLU A 73 -11.52 8.67 20.22
CA GLU A 73 -11.09 9.18 18.91
C GLU A 73 -12.14 10.13 18.33
N ASP A 74 -11.74 11.40 18.16
CA ASP A 74 -12.44 12.40 17.32
C ASP A 74 -12.28 11.98 15.85
N ARG A 75 -13.23 11.20 15.30
CA ARG A 75 -13.15 10.69 13.92
C ARG A 75 -14.31 11.16 13.06
N THR A 76 -13.95 11.48 11.81
CA THR A 76 -14.89 11.89 10.76
C THR A 76 -15.76 10.70 10.29
N PRO A 77 -16.89 10.95 9.61
CA PRO A 77 -17.73 9.91 9.01
C PRO A 77 -17.01 9.01 7.98
N GLU A 78 -15.79 9.36 7.59
CA GLU A 78 -14.97 8.69 6.56
C GLU A 78 -14.29 7.38 7.05
N ASP A 79 -14.31 7.11 8.35
CA ASP A 79 -13.63 5.97 8.99
C ASP A 79 -14.29 4.60 8.78
N GLY A 80 -15.29 4.51 7.88
CA GLY A 80 -16.09 3.31 7.66
C GLY A 80 -15.28 2.10 7.18
N LEU A 81 -14.33 2.31 6.26
CA LEU A 81 -13.54 1.22 5.66
C LEU A 81 -12.75 0.44 6.72
N VAL A 82 -11.99 1.13 7.57
CA VAL A 82 -11.19 0.47 8.63
C VAL A 82 -12.08 -0.26 9.61
N ARG A 83 -13.23 0.32 9.99
CA ARG A 83 -14.21 -0.36 10.86
C ARG A 83 -14.80 -1.60 10.21
N ALA A 84 -15.15 -1.52 8.93
CA ALA A 84 -15.69 -2.66 8.20
C ALA A 84 -14.65 -3.80 8.11
N LEU A 85 -13.39 -3.47 7.86
CA LEU A 85 -12.29 -4.43 7.84
C LEU A 85 -12.03 -5.05 9.22
N ASP A 86 -12.03 -4.25 10.29
CA ASP A 86 -11.86 -4.75 11.67
C ASP A 86 -13.05 -5.63 12.11
N LEU A 87 -14.28 -5.28 11.72
CA LEU A 87 -15.46 -6.09 12.00
C LEU A 87 -15.38 -7.44 11.26
N ALA A 88 -14.96 -7.43 10.00
CA ALA A 88 -14.72 -8.64 9.23
C ALA A 88 -13.59 -9.49 9.84
N LEU A 89 -12.46 -8.87 10.24
CA LEU A 89 -11.36 -9.55 10.93
C LEU A 89 -11.82 -10.23 12.21
N ALA A 90 -12.58 -9.52 13.06
CA ALA A 90 -13.08 -10.06 14.32
C ALA A 90 -14.05 -11.25 14.13
N ALA A 91 -14.83 -11.24 13.04
CA ALA A 91 -15.77 -12.31 12.70
C ALA A 91 -15.14 -13.48 11.93
N SER A 92 -13.90 -13.34 11.43
CA SER A 92 -13.21 -14.33 10.60
C SER A 92 -12.85 -15.60 11.40
N ARG A 93 -12.93 -16.75 10.73
CA ARG A 93 -12.64 -18.07 11.34
C ARG A 93 -11.47 -18.78 10.67
N ALA A 94 -11.14 -18.41 9.44
CA ALA A 94 -10.06 -19.05 8.68
C ALA A 94 -8.67 -18.59 9.13
N PRO A 95 -7.63 -19.40 8.91
CA PRO A 95 -6.23 -19.02 9.16
C PRO A 95 -5.70 -18.00 8.16
N LEU A 96 -6.29 -17.90 6.96
CA LEU A 96 -5.94 -16.94 5.92
C LEU A 96 -7.07 -15.96 5.69
N LEU A 97 -6.72 -14.70 5.47
CA LEU A 97 -7.64 -13.61 5.19
C LEU A 97 -7.35 -13.07 3.79
N ALA A 98 -8.34 -13.07 2.91
CA ALA A 98 -8.27 -12.47 1.59
C ALA A 98 -9.06 -11.16 1.56
N ARG A 99 -8.39 -10.07 1.22
CA ARG A 99 -9.04 -8.77 1.02
C ARG A 99 -9.72 -8.72 -0.35
N MET A 100 -10.90 -8.10 -0.45
CA MET A 100 -11.60 -7.88 -1.72
C MET A 100 -12.40 -6.58 -1.67
N ASP A 101 -12.41 -5.80 -2.77
CA ASP A 101 -13.32 -4.66 -2.94
C ASP A 101 -14.61 -5.08 -3.64
N GLY A 102 -15.72 -4.42 -3.27
CA GLY A 102 -17.03 -4.71 -3.84
C GLY A 102 -17.21 -4.26 -5.30
N ASP A 103 -16.26 -3.55 -5.86
CA ASP A 103 -16.24 -3.10 -7.26
C ASP A 103 -15.19 -3.84 -8.13
N ASP A 104 -14.42 -4.76 -7.55
CA ASP A 104 -13.39 -5.51 -8.25
C ASP A 104 -13.87 -6.92 -8.66
N VAL A 105 -13.07 -7.61 -9.48
CA VAL A 105 -13.37 -8.94 -9.99
C VAL A 105 -12.21 -9.89 -9.70
N ALA A 106 -12.46 -10.92 -8.92
CA ALA A 106 -11.47 -11.95 -8.59
C ALA A 106 -11.30 -12.94 -9.75
N GLY A 107 -10.06 -13.28 -10.10
CA GLY A 107 -9.79 -14.39 -11.00
C GLY A 107 -10.27 -15.72 -10.39
N PRO A 108 -10.76 -16.69 -11.18
CA PRO A 108 -11.45 -17.87 -10.65
C PRO A 108 -10.56 -18.80 -9.78
N ARG A 109 -9.25 -18.71 -9.91
CA ARG A 109 -8.29 -19.50 -9.13
C ARG A 109 -7.56 -18.69 -8.07
N ARG A 110 -8.01 -17.45 -7.80
CA ARG A 110 -7.28 -16.53 -6.92
C ARG A 110 -7.08 -17.12 -5.52
N LEU A 111 -8.16 -17.53 -4.86
CA LEU A 111 -8.09 -18.02 -3.48
C LEU A 111 -7.26 -19.31 -3.38
N GLU A 112 -7.41 -20.22 -4.33
CA GLU A 112 -6.65 -21.47 -4.42
C GLU A 112 -5.15 -21.19 -4.54
N LEU A 113 -4.74 -20.42 -5.57
CA LEU A 113 -3.34 -20.16 -5.86
C LEU A 113 -2.64 -19.40 -4.73
N GLN A 114 -3.30 -18.40 -4.14
CA GLN A 114 -2.72 -17.67 -3.00
C GLN A 114 -2.60 -18.55 -1.75
N ARG A 115 -3.61 -19.41 -1.45
CA ARG A 115 -3.56 -20.38 -0.37
C ARG A 115 -2.38 -21.34 -0.53
N ASP A 116 -2.24 -21.93 -1.73
CA ASP A 116 -1.17 -22.89 -2.04
C ASP A 116 0.22 -22.24 -1.97
N PHE A 117 0.33 -21.01 -2.50
CA PHE A 117 1.56 -20.24 -2.41
C PHE A 117 1.99 -19.99 -0.95
N LEU A 118 1.06 -19.58 -0.09
CA LEU A 118 1.37 -19.38 1.33
C LEU A 118 1.60 -20.69 2.09
N ALA A 119 0.98 -21.79 1.68
CA ALA A 119 1.25 -23.10 2.24
C ALA A 119 2.69 -23.57 1.94
N ALA A 120 3.18 -23.31 0.72
CA ALA A 120 4.55 -23.60 0.30
C ALA A 120 5.59 -22.63 0.88
N ARG A 121 5.19 -21.45 1.36
CA ARG A 121 6.05 -20.37 1.86
C ARG A 121 5.66 -19.95 3.28
N PRO A 122 5.95 -20.78 4.30
CA PRO A 122 5.64 -20.45 5.70
C PRO A 122 6.42 -19.25 6.25
N ASP A 123 7.50 -18.86 5.60
CA ASP A 123 8.31 -17.67 5.89
C ASP A 123 7.60 -16.35 5.53
N LEU A 124 6.56 -16.40 4.70
CA LEU A 124 5.80 -15.22 4.30
C LEU A 124 4.60 -14.95 5.21
N ALA A 125 4.42 -13.70 5.56
CA ALA A 125 3.26 -13.20 6.32
C ALA A 125 1.98 -13.14 5.48
N GLY A 126 2.14 -12.90 4.19
CA GLY A 126 1.05 -12.77 3.22
C GLY A 126 1.58 -12.67 1.79
N CYS A 127 0.64 -12.55 0.85
CA CYS A 127 0.96 -12.33 -0.55
C CYS A 127 -0.11 -11.45 -1.24
N GLY A 128 0.34 -10.68 -2.23
CA GLY A 128 -0.52 -10.06 -3.22
C GLY A 128 -0.56 -10.88 -4.52
N THR A 129 -1.12 -10.29 -5.57
CA THR A 129 -1.09 -10.83 -6.94
C THR A 129 -0.84 -9.72 -7.94
N ALA A 130 -0.38 -10.05 -9.13
CA ALA A 130 -0.48 -9.13 -10.25
C ALA A 130 -1.96 -8.79 -10.53
N VAL A 131 -2.20 -7.61 -11.08
CA VAL A 131 -3.54 -7.07 -11.34
C VAL A 131 -3.71 -6.69 -12.80
N GLU A 132 -4.96 -6.56 -13.23
CA GLU A 132 -5.37 -5.94 -14.48
C GLU A 132 -6.26 -4.75 -14.17
N LEU A 133 -5.84 -3.56 -14.56
CA LEU A 133 -6.68 -2.36 -14.42
C LEU A 133 -7.76 -2.32 -15.48
N PHE A 134 -9.01 -2.06 -15.10
CA PHE A 134 -10.15 -2.01 -16.01
C PHE A 134 -11.23 -1.00 -15.57
N PRO A 135 -12.17 -0.59 -16.45
CA PRO A 135 -12.17 -0.81 -17.90
C PRO A 135 -11.04 -0.05 -18.59
N SER A 136 -10.55 -0.55 -19.71
CA SER A 136 -9.40 0.03 -20.43
C SER A 136 -9.62 1.48 -20.89
N SER A 137 -10.89 1.89 -21.06
CA SER A 137 -11.31 3.26 -21.39
C SER A 137 -11.00 4.26 -20.28
N GLU A 138 -10.95 3.83 -19.02
CA GLU A 138 -10.69 4.67 -17.85
C GLU A 138 -9.20 4.65 -17.43
N VAL A 139 -8.42 3.74 -17.99
CA VAL A 139 -7.01 3.55 -17.62
C VAL A 139 -6.12 4.50 -18.40
N GLY A 140 -5.75 5.62 -17.79
CA GLY A 140 -4.80 6.58 -18.35
C GLY A 140 -3.35 6.09 -18.27
N GLU A 141 -2.43 6.84 -18.90
CA GLU A 141 -1.00 6.47 -18.98
C GLU A 141 -0.33 6.33 -17.59
N GLY A 142 -0.68 7.19 -16.63
CA GLY A 142 -0.18 7.10 -15.26
C GLY A 142 -0.56 5.79 -14.58
N TYR A 143 -1.81 5.35 -14.74
CA TYR A 143 -2.29 4.07 -14.22
C TYR A 143 -1.60 2.88 -14.89
N ARG A 144 -1.33 2.93 -16.21
CA ARG A 144 -0.61 1.86 -16.92
C ARG A 144 0.83 1.72 -16.44
N ARG A 145 1.51 2.85 -16.18
CA ARG A 145 2.88 2.82 -15.59
C ARG A 145 2.86 2.25 -14.18
N TYR A 146 1.88 2.63 -13.38
CA TYR A 146 1.70 2.09 -12.03
C TYR A 146 1.43 0.58 -12.07
N GLU A 147 0.50 0.12 -12.93
CA GLU A 147 0.21 -1.30 -13.13
C GLU A 147 1.45 -2.08 -13.55
N ALA A 148 2.22 -1.58 -14.51
CA ALA A 148 3.43 -2.23 -14.99
C ALA A 148 4.49 -2.33 -13.88
N TRP A 149 4.69 -1.27 -13.09
CA TRP A 149 5.59 -1.28 -11.95
C TRP A 149 5.14 -2.28 -10.87
N LEU A 150 3.87 -2.23 -10.48
CA LEU A 150 3.30 -3.09 -9.45
C LEU A 150 3.40 -4.58 -9.84
N ASN A 151 3.04 -4.91 -11.08
CA ASN A 151 3.10 -6.27 -11.62
C ASN A 151 4.54 -6.77 -11.87
N GLY A 152 5.52 -5.87 -11.88
CA GLY A 152 6.94 -6.22 -11.94
C GLY A 152 7.54 -6.61 -10.59
N LEU A 153 6.81 -6.40 -9.48
CA LEU A 153 7.28 -6.72 -8.13
C LEU A 153 6.72 -8.08 -7.68
N SER A 154 7.52 -9.11 -7.71
CA SER A 154 7.11 -10.47 -7.30
C SER A 154 7.89 -10.99 -6.09
N ASP A 155 9.19 -10.79 -6.04
CA ASP A 155 10.05 -11.28 -4.99
C ASP A 155 10.02 -10.39 -3.73
N PRO A 156 10.08 -10.97 -2.51
CA PRO A 156 10.13 -10.18 -1.28
C PRO A 156 11.24 -9.13 -1.24
N ALA A 157 12.39 -9.36 -1.88
CA ALA A 157 13.48 -8.40 -1.91
C ALA A 157 13.14 -7.18 -2.78
N GLU A 158 12.44 -7.40 -3.90
CA GLU A 158 11.95 -6.31 -4.78
C GLU A 158 10.91 -5.45 -4.06
N LEU A 159 9.94 -6.09 -3.37
CA LEU A 159 8.94 -5.37 -2.60
C LEU A 159 9.60 -4.54 -1.47
N TRP A 160 10.60 -5.11 -0.80
CA TRP A 160 11.37 -4.43 0.24
C TRP A 160 12.17 -3.25 -0.29
N ARG A 161 12.80 -3.42 -1.44
CA ARG A 161 13.59 -2.38 -2.11
C ARG A 161 12.70 -1.19 -2.50
N ASP A 162 11.56 -1.45 -3.13
CA ASP A 162 10.67 -0.42 -3.66
C ASP A 162 9.58 0.02 -2.67
N LEU A 163 9.67 -0.41 -1.41
CA LEU A 163 8.67 -0.16 -0.34
C LEU A 163 8.29 1.32 -0.19
N PHE A 164 9.23 2.24 -0.38
CA PHE A 164 9.01 3.68 -0.26
C PHE A 164 8.76 4.39 -1.60
N VAL A 165 8.75 3.68 -2.71
CA VAL A 165 8.29 4.22 -4.01
C VAL A 165 6.78 4.45 -3.96
N GLU A 166 6.02 3.37 -3.75
CA GLU A 166 4.56 3.34 -3.58
C GLU A 166 4.18 2.05 -2.83
N CYS A 167 2.89 1.87 -2.47
CA CYS A 167 2.43 0.63 -1.87
C CYS A 167 2.66 -0.56 -2.83
N PRO A 168 3.53 -1.54 -2.49
CA PRO A 168 3.96 -2.57 -3.43
C PRO A 168 2.98 -3.75 -3.56
N VAL A 169 1.80 -3.63 -2.98
CA VAL A 169 0.71 -4.61 -3.06
C VAL A 169 -0.60 -3.89 -3.32
N ALA A 170 -1.33 -4.30 -4.34
CA ALA A 170 -2.71 -3.87 -4.51
C ALA A 170 -3.56 -4.39 -3.35
N HIS A 171 -4.09 -3.50 -2.52
CA HIS A 171 -4.84 -3.88 -1.31
C HIS A 171 -5.94 -4.93 -1.59
N PRO A 172 -6.79 -4.79 -2.62
CA PRO A 172 -7.81 -5.80 -2.92
C PRO A 172 -7.25 -7.16 -3.38
N SER A 173 -5.95 -7.27 -3.65
CA SER A 173 -5.29 -8.54 -3.97
C SER A 173 -4.66 -9.24 -2.77
N LEU A 174 -4.54 -8.56 -1.62
CA LEU A 174 -3.82 -9.07 -0.46
C LEU A 174 -4.50 -10.32 0.13
N MET A 175 -3.70 -11.38 0.36
CA MET A 175 -4.01 -12.49 1.25
C MET A 175 -2.95 -12.51 2.37
N ILE A 176 -3.38 -12.56 3.63
CA ILE A 176 -2.50 -12.45 4.81
C ILE A 176 -2.88 -13.49 5.85
N ARG A 177 -1.91 -13.98 6.62
CA ARG A 177 -2.18 -14.87 7.77
C ARG A 177 -2.95 -14.09 8.84
N ARG A 178 -4.06 -14.66 9.31
CA ARG A 178 -4.89 -14.03 10.36
C ARG A 178 -4.09 -13.73 11.63
N SER A 179 -3.22 -14.64 12.06
CA SER A 179 -2.36 -14.44 13.22
C SER A 179 -1.45 -13.22 13.08
N VAL A 180 -0.93 -12.97 11.88
CA VAL A 180 -0.08 -11.80 11.59
C VAL A 180 -0.88 -10.52 11.67
N LEU A 181 -2.02 -10.43 10.95
CA LEU A 181 -2.84 -9.21 10.97
C LEU A 181 -3.36 -8.90 12.38
N SER A 182 -3.81 -9.93 13.12
CA SER A 182 -4.25 -9.77 14.52
C SER A 182 -3.10 -9.37 15.43
N GLY A 183 -1.92 -9.95 15.28
CA GLY A 183 -0.72 -9.62 16.07
C GLY A 183 -0.22 -8.19 15.86
N LEU A 184 -0.43 -7.64 14.66
CA LEU A 184 -0.15 -6.23 14.35
C LEU A 184 -1.26 -5.27 14.83
N GLY A 185 -2.34 -5.78 15.44
CA GLY A 185 -3.45 -4.97 15.95
C GLY A 185 -4.48 -4.57 14.90
N GLY A 186 -4.60 -5.35 13.81
CA GLY A 186 -5.58 -5.12 12.74
C GLY A 186 -5.26 -3.94 11.84
N TYR A 187 -6.28 -3.42 11.18
CA TYR A 187 -6.19 -2.19 10.39
C TYR A 187 -6.19 -0.97 11.31
N ARG A 188 -5.54 0.10 10.88
CA ARG A 188 -5.46 1.36 11.64
C ARG A 188 -5.90 2.54 10.79
N ASP A 189 -6.33 3.58 11.45
CA ASP A 189 -6.67 4.85 10.82
C ASP A 189 -5.87 6.01 11.43
N PRO A 190 -4.61 6.15 11.05
CA PRO A 190 -3.75 7.22 11.56
C PRO A 190 -3.83 8.52 10.75
N GLY A 191 -4.78 8.64 9.82
CA GLY A 191 -4.94 9.79 8.93
C GLY A 191 -4.16 9.70 7.61
N TRP A 192 -3.63 8.51 7.30
CA TRP A 192 -3.02 8.15 6.01
C TRP A 192 -3.56 6.80 5.52
N PRO A 193 -3.19 6.31 4.30
CA PRO A 193 -3.75 5.08 3.75
C PRO A 193 -3.53 3.86 4.66
N GLU A 194 -4.61 3.17 5.01
CA GLU A 194 -4.63 2.03 5.92
C GLU A 194 -3.91 0.80 5.38
N ASP A 195 -3.91 0.63 4.06
CA ASP A 195 -3.23 -0.43 3.34
C ASP A 195 -1.71 -0.23 3.39
N TYR A 196 -1.25 0.98 3.08
CA TYR A 196 0.16 1.30 3.11
C TYR A 196 0.71 1.29 4.55
N ASP A 197 -0.07 1.77 5.52
CA ASP A 197 0.23 1.63 6.95
C ASP A 197 0.46 0.16 7.33
N LEU A 198 -0.44 -0.73 6.91
CA LEU A 198 -0.31 -2.17 7.19
C LEU A 198 0.96 -2.76 6.59
N ILE A 199 1.25 -2.49 5.31
CA ILE A 199 2.44 -3.01 4.63
C ILE A 199 3.72 -2.48 5.30
N LEU A 200 3.78 -1.20 5.67
CA LEU A 200 4.93 -0.62 6.36
C LEU A 200 5.11 -1.20 7.77
N ARG A 201 4.02 -1.45 8.53
CA ARG A 201 4.08 -2.15 9.83
C ARG A 201 4.58 -3.58 9.71
N LEU A 202 4.16 -4.31 8.69
CA LEU A 202 4.65 -5.65 8.40
C LEU A 202 6.18 -5.65 8.22
N HIS A 203 6.68 -4.76 7.38
CA HIS A 203 8.11 -4.66 7.11
C HIS A 203 8.90 -4.16 8.33
N ALA A 204 8.38 -3.19 9.08
CA ALA A 204 9.00 -2.72 10.32
C ALA A 204 9.09 -3.82 11.40
N ALA A 205 8.18 -4.79 11.37
CA ALA A 205 8.22 -5.99 12.23
C ALA A 205 9.10 -7.12 11.66
N GLY A 206 9.86 -6.87 10.59
CA GLY A 206 10.74 -7.87 9.96
C GLY A 206 9.99 -8.97 9.19
N MET A 207 8.70 -8.78 8.93
CA MET A 207 7.87 -9.75 8.21
C MET A 207 7.98 -9.54 6.70
N ARG A 208 7.87 -10.63 5.95
CA ARG A 208 8.04 -10.64 4.49
C ARG A 208 6.73 -10.95 3.79
N ILE A 209 6.52 -10.31 2.66
CA ILE A 209 5.43 -10.56 1.71
C ILE A 209 5.98 -10.68 0.30
N ALA A 210 5.23 -11.29 -0.60
CA ALA A 210 5.55 -11.41 -2.03
C ALA A 210 4.29 -11.21 -2.87
N ASN A 211 4.42 -11.06 -4.17
CA ASN A 211 3.28 -11.09 -5.08
C ASN A 211 3.37 -12.28 -6.02
N LEU A 212 2.24 -12.95 -6.26
CA LEU A 212 2.13 -13.92 -7.33
C LEU A 212 2.16 -13.17 -8.67
N PRO A 213 2.91 -13.68 -9.68
CA PRO A 213 3.01 -13.02 -10.98
C PRO A 213 1.73 -13.17 -11.84
N GLU A 214 0.84 -14.07 -11.46
CA GLU A 214 -0.44 -14.26 -12.13
C GLU A 214 -1.38 -13.09 -11.86
N ARG A 215 -2.05 -12.63 -12.91
CA ARG A 215 -3.12 -11.61 -12.82
C ARG A 215 -4.40 -12.24 -12.28
N LEU A 216 -4.54 -12.22 -10.97
CA LEU A 216 -5.66 -12.88 -10.27
C LEU A 216 -6.70 -11.88 -9.76
N LEU A 217 -6.54 -10.60 -10.05
CA LEU A 217 -7.49 -9.54 -9.73
C LEU A 217 -7.63 -8.59 -10.92
N ARG A 218 -8.85 -8.35 -11.35
CA ARG A 218 -9.19 -7.19 -12.19
C ARG A 218 -9.60 -6.06 -11.26
N TRP A 219 -8.80 -5.00 -11.25
CA TRP A 219 -8.92 -3.86 -10.34
C TRP A 219 -9.58 -2.69 -11.06
N ARG A 220 -10.78 -2.33 -10.61
CA ARG A 220 -11.60 -1.34 -11.31
C ARG A 220 -11.06 0.07 -11.10
N VAL A 221 -10.87 0.80 -12.20
CA VAL A 221 -10.59 2.25 -12.21
C VAL A 221 -11.91 2.99 -12.40
N ARG A 222 -12.18 3.99 -11.57
CA ARG A 222 -13.34 4.86 -11.70
C ARG A 222 -13.05 6.22 -11.07
N SER A 223 -13.70 7.29 -11.61
CA SER A 223 -13.48 8.66 -11.19
C SER A 223 -14.07 9.02 -9.82
N ASP A 224 -15.01 8.23 -9.30
CA ASP A 224 -15.72 8.43 -8.03
C ASP A 224 -15.19 7.51 -6.89
N ARG A 225 -13.98 6.98 -7.03
CA ARG A 225 -13.36 6.14 -5.98
C ARG A 225 -13.22 6.91 -4.67
N HIS A 226 -13.47 6.22 -3.56
CA HIS A 226 -13.23 6.76 -2.21
C HIS A 226 -11.81 7.30 -2.03
N SER A 227 -10.82 6.61 -2.60
CA SER A 227 -9.42 7.03 -2.57
C SER A 227 -9.12 8.35 -3.28
N LEU A 228 -9.99 8.81 -4.20
CA LEU A 228 -9.84 10.10 -4.87
C LEU A 228 -10.55 11.25 -4.11
N ALA A 229 -11.51 10.93 -3.26
CA ALA A 229 -12.33 11.91 -2.55
C ALA A 229 -11.86 12.18 -1.11
N SER A 230 -11.09 11.27 -0.51
CA SER A 230 -10.66 11.37 0.88
C SER A 230 -9.24 11.94 1.01
N ASP A 231 -9.06 12.91 1.91
CA ASP A 231 -7.76 13.51 2.24
C ASP A 231 -6.72 12.47 2.72
N ARG A 232 -7.17 11.33 3.23
CA ARG A 232 -6.35 10.19 3.65
C ARG A 232 -5.43 9.68 2.53
N TYR A 233 -5.90 9.72 1.28
CA TYR A 233 -5.14 9.27 0.12
C TYR A 233 -4.48 10.42 -0.65
N SER A 234 -4.42 11.61 -0.05
CA SER A 234 -3.69 12.73 -0.64
C SER A 234 -2.18 12.47 -0.67
N ALA A 235 -1.49 13.07 -1.64
CA ALA A 235 -0.03 13.01 -1.72
C ALA A 235 0.68 13.49 -0.42
N ARG A 236 0.00 14.34 0.38
CA ARG A 236 0.48 14.76 1.70
C ARG A 236 0.38 13.61 2.70
N ALA A 237 -0.75 12.92 2.77
CA ALA A 237 -0.98 11.81 3.70
C ALA A 237 -0.02 10.63 3.40
N PHE A 238 0.13 10.24 2.13
CA PHE A 238 1.14 9.26 1.70
C PHE A 238 2.55 9.64 2.15
N ARG A 239 2.93 10.91 1.96
CA ARG A 239 4.24 11.41 2.36
C ARG A 239 4.43 11.39 3.87
N SER A 240 3.42 11.79 4.64
CA SER A 240 3.46 11.73 6.10
C SER A 240 3.62 10.30 6.60
N CYS A 241 2.92 9.34 5.99
CA CYS A 241 3.08 7.92 6.25
C CYS A 241 4.51 7.45 5.96
N LYS A 242 5.04 7.73 4.76
CA LYS A 242 6.42 7.38 4.38
C LYS A 242 7.44 7.90 5.39
N VAL A 243 7.37 9.19 5.72
CA VAL A 243 8.34 9.82 6.63
C VAL A 243 8.22 9.28 8.05
N HIS A 244 6.99 9.04 8.55
CA HIS A 244 6.78 8.43 9.85
C HIS A 244 7.52 7.08 9.96
N PHE A 245 7.31 6.18 9.02
CA PHE A 245 7.96 4.87 9.06
C PHE A 245 9.45 4.94 8.75
N LEU A 246 9.88 5.78 7.80
CA LEU A 246 11.30 6.03 7.55
C LEU A 246 12.00 6.39 8.87
N ASP A 247 11.49 7.37 9.59
CA ASP A 247 12.08 7.82 10.85
C ASP A 247 12.07 6.76 11.95
N GLN A 248 10.94 6.08 12.14
CA GLN A 248 10.73 5.13 13.23
C GLN A 248 11.49 3.80 13.08
N ALA A 249 11.70 3.34 11.85
CA ALA A 249 12.11 1.95 11.63
C ALA A 249 13.20 1.73 10.56
N PHE A 250 13.43 2.69 9.67
CA PHE A 250 14.24 2.42 8.48
C PHE A 250 15.45 3.35 8.29
N LEU A 251 15.44 4.53 8.89
CA LEU A 251 16.58 5.45 8.80
C LEU A 251 17.55 5.24 9.94
N PRO A 252 18.87 5.22 9.66
CA PRO A 252 19.87 5.18 10.72
C PRO A 252 19.81 6.47 11.53
N ALA A 253 19.78 6.35 12.86
CA ALA A 253 19.65 7.50 13.76
C ALA A 253 20.87 8.44 13.73
N SER A 254 22.06 7.88 13.45
CA SER A 254 23.35 8.61 13.54
C SER A 254 23.83 9.19 12.21
N ARG A 255 23.27 8.79 11.07
CA ARG A 255 23.73 9.26 9.76
C ARG A 255 22.96 10.51 9.34
N PRO A 256 23.64 11.56 8.82
CA PRO A 256 22.98 12.72 8.25
C PRO A 256 22.20 12.34 7.00
N LEU A 257 21.11 13.06 6.71
CA LEU A 257 20.23 12.78 5.58
C LEU A 257 20.55 13.69 4.40
N VAL A 258 20.65 13.10 3.22
CA VAL A 258 20.71 13.80 1.94
C VAL A 258 19.49 13.42 1.09
N VAL A 259 18.84 14.40 0.46
CA VAL A 259 17.73 14.16 -0.47
C VAL A 259 18.23 14.34 -1.90
N TRP A 260 18.27 13.26 -2.67
CA TRP A 260 18.59 13.31 -4.08
C TRP A 260 17.34 13.62 -4.89
N GLY A 261 17.27 14.85 -5.38
CA GLY A 261 16.15 15.47 -6.07
C GLY A 261 15.61 16.71 -5.36
N ALA A 262 15.95 17.90 -5.85
CA ALA A 262 15.45 19.19 -5.36
C ALA A 262 14.21 19.66 -6.14
N GLY A 263 13.31 18.72 -6.47
CA GLY A 263 12.13 18.95 -7.30
C GLY A 263 10.80 18.83 -6.56
N LYS A 264 9.76 18.51 -7.36
CA LYS A 264 8.35 18.40 -6.89
C LYS A 264 8.11 17.29 -5.86
N VAL A 265 8.98 16.28 -5.80
CA VAL A 265 8.90 15.18 -4.83
C VAL A 265 9.86 15.42 -3.66
N GLY A 266 11.14 15.72 -3.93
CA GLY A 266 12.15 15.83 -2.88
C GLY A 266 11.96 17.01 -1.94
N LYS A 267 11.57 18.19 -2.44
CA LYS A 267 11.30 19.35 -1.55
C LYS A 267 10.18 19.09 -0.54
N PRO A 268 9.00 18.55 -0.94
CA PRO A 268 7.97 18.19 0.03
C PRO A 268 8.38 17.06 0.99
N LEU A 269 9.17 16.07 0.52
CA LEU A 269 9.69 15.00 1.38
C LEU A 269 10.61 15.58 2.45
N ALA A 270 11.57 16.41 2.06
CA ALA A 270 12.49 17.08 2.99
C ALA A 270 11.75 17.96 4.02
N ARG A 271 10.74 18.72 3.57
CA ARG A 271 9.92 19.52 4.48
C ARG A 271 9.23 18.66 5.55
N GLU A 272 8.72 17.51 5.15
CA GLU A 272 8.05 16.58 6.07
C GLU A 272 9.05 15.95 7.04
N LEU A 273 10.24 15.54 6.58
CA LEU A 273 11.34 15.06 7.43
C LEU A 273 11.71 16.11 8.49
N ILE A 274 11.93 17.34 8.07
CA ILE A 274 12.27 18.46 8.98
C ILE A 274 11.14 18.71 10.00
N ARG A 275 9.89 18.66 9.56
CA ARG A 275 8.72 18.81 10.44
C ARG A 275 8.65 17.72 11.52
N GLN A 276 9.12 16.51 11.21
CA GLN A 276 9.20 15.38 12.15
C GLN A 276 10.54 15.33 12.93
N GLY A 277 11.35 16.39 12.86
CA GLY A 277 12.59 16.52 13.63
C GLY A 277 13.83 15.90 12.99
N ARG A 278 13.74 15.48 11.71
CA ARG A 278 14.87 14.92 10.95
C ARG A 278 15.43 15.97 9.98
N PRO A 279 16.52 16.66 10.32
CA PRO A 279 17.12 17.65 9.45
C PRO A 279 17.70 17.00 8.17
N VAL A 280 17.61 17.72 7.07
CA VAL A 280 18.25 17.36 5.79
C VAL A 280 19.53 18.17 5.68
N MET A 281 20.67 17.51 5.50
CA MET A 281 21.99 18.11 5.41
C MET A 281 22.21 18.81 4.05
N ALA A 282 21.77 18.16 2.96
CA ALA A 282 21.92 18.69 1.61
C ALA A 282 20.88 18.09 0.66
N PHE A 283 20.67 18.77 -0.45
CA PHE A 283 20.02 18.22 -1.64
C PHE A 283 21.06 17.91 -2.71
N VAL A 284 20.74 16.94 -3.58
CA VAL A 284 21.49 16.71 -4.83
C VAL A 284 20.54 16.91 -6.01
N ASP A 285 20.96 17.64 -7.04
CA ASP A 285 20.17 17.81 -8.26
C ASP A 285 21.09 17.97 -9.48
N LEU A 286 20.57 17.62 -10.66
CA LEU A 286 21.28 17.78 -11.94
C LEU A 286 20.98 19.12 -12.62
N ASP A 287 19.95 19.85 -12.20
CA ASP A 287 19.56 21.14 -12.78
C ASP A 287 20.49 22.24 -12.31
N ALA A 288 21.37 22.72 -13.23
CA ALA A 288 22.31 23.80 -12.95
C ALA A 288 21.67 25.07 -12.36
N ARG A 289 20.37 25.30 -12.62
CA ARG A 289 19.64 26.45 -12.04
C ARG A 289 19.37 26.30 -10.56
N LYS A 290 19.43 25.09 -10.02
CA LYS A 290 19.18 24.79 -8.61
C LYS A 290 20.48 24.64 -7.82
N ILE A 291 21.54 24.14 -8.46
CA ILE A 291 22.85 23.93 -7.83
C ILE A 291 23.39 25.26 -7.27
N GLY A 292 23.89 25.21 -6.04
CA GLY A 292 24.35 26.39 -5.29
C GLY A 292 23.25 27.20 -4.61
N GLN A 293 21.96 26.85 -4.81
CA GLN A 293 20.86 27.42 -4.03
C GLN A 293 20.75 26.76 -2.66
N GLU A 294 19.97 27.38 -1.78
CA GLU A 294 19.59 26.84 -0.49
C GLU A 294 18.09 26.53 -0.47
N ILE A 295 17.71 25.33 0.01
CA ILE A 295 16.31 24.88 0.12
C ILE A 295 16.09 24.36 1.54
N HIS A 296 15.15 24.95 2.25
CA HIS A 296 14.82 24.60 3.64
C HIS A 296 16.06 24.66 4.58
N GLY A 297 17.01 25.56 4.35
CA GLY A 297 18.23 25.67 5.13
C GLY A 297 19.35 24.70 4.74
N ALA A 298 19.19 23.95 3.65
CA ALA A 298 20.16 22.98 3.17
C ALA A 298 20.67 23.34 1.74
N PRO A 299 21.98 23.22 1.46
CA PRO A 299 22.53 23.53 0.15
C PRO A 299 22.09 22.49 -0.90
N VAL A 300 22.00 22.94 -2.16
CA VAL A 300 21.83 22.06 -3.33
C VAL A 300 23.17 21.84 -3.99
N LEU A 301 23.63 20.60 -3.99
CA LEU A 301 24.90 20.16 -4.56
C LEU A 301 24.67 19.52 -5.93
N ASP A 302 25.71 19.52 -6.76
CA ASP A 302 25.82 18.61 -7.90
C ASP A 302 26.35 17.23 -7.45
N PRO A 303 26.39 16.20 -8.30
CA PRO A 303 26.93 14.88 -7.93
C PRO A 303 28.38 14.93 -7.43
N GLY A 304 29.25 15.78 -7.99
CA GLY A 304 30.63 15.91 -7.53
C GLY A 304 30.75 16.53 -6.14
N GLY A 305 29.91 17.50 -5.83
CA GLY A 305 29.76 18.04 -4.48
C GLY A 305 29.25 17.01 -3.49
N PHE A 306 28.32 16.14 -3.91
CA PHE A 306 27.86 15.01 -3.09
C PHE A 306 28.97 14.00 -2.82
N GLU A 307 29.80 13.62 -3.79
CA GLU A 307 30.96 12.71 -3.59
C GLU A 307 31.89 13.24 -2.51
N THR A 308 32.18 14.55 -2.57
CA THR A 308 33.00 15.21 -1.55
C THR A 308 32.39 15.16 -0.18
N LEU A 309 31.06 15.38 -0.06
CA LEU A 309 30.33 15.31 1.19
C LEU A 309 30.27 13.86 1.70
N ALA A 310 29.95 12.90 0.84
CA ALA A 310 29.83 11.49 1.19
C ALA A 310 31.12 10.90 1.76
N SER A 311 32.28 11.32 1.23
CA SER A 311 33.58 10.89 1.73
C SER A 311 33.93 11.34 3.16
N LYS A 312 33.23 12.36 3.66
CA LYS A 312 33.48 12.96 4.99
C LYS A 312 32.44 12.57 6.04
N ASP A 313 31.18 12.58 5.64
CA ASP A 313 30.06 12.60 6.57
C ASP A 313 29.20 11.31 6.53
N ASP A 314 29.51 10.38 5.63
CA ASP A 314 28.78 9.10 5.46
C ASP A 314 27.25 9.27 5.49
N PRO A 315 26.64 10.09 4.61
CA PRO A 315 25.21 10.40 4.67
C PRO A 315 24.35 9.22 4.22
N TYR A 316 23.12 9.15 4.72
CA TYR A 316 22.08 8.29 4.17
C TYR A 316 21.29 9.05 3.10
N VAL A 317 21.11 8.45 1.91
CA VAL A 317 20.48 9.13 0.79
C VAL A 317 19.02 8.68 0.60
N LEU A 318 18.12 9.66 0.45
CA LEU A 318 16.74 9.44 0.02
C LEU A 318 16.57 9.95 -1.42
N ALA A 319 16.50 9.01 -2.38
CA ALA A 319 16.30 9.33 -3.79
C ALA A 319 14.81 9.65 -4.05
N ALA A 320 14.52 10.91 -4.39
CA ALA A 320 13.17 11.45 -4.48
C ALA A 320 12.90 12.20 -5.79
N VAL A 321 13.09 11.50 -6.92
CA VAL A 321 12.85 12.02 -8.27
C VAL A 321 11.82 11.17 -8.99
N GLY A 322 10.64 11.74 -9.26
CA GLY A 322 9.53 11.03 -9.89
C GLY A 322 9.50 11.04 -11.42
N SER A 323 10.57 11.51 -12.09
CA SER A 323 10.66 11.46 -13.56
C SER A 323 10.89 10.02 -14.05
N PRO A 324 10.32 9.61 -15.19
CA PRO A 324 10.60 8.32 -15.79
C PRO A 324 12.11 8.11 -16.01
N GLY A 325 12.63 6.93 -15.66
CA GLY A 325 14.05 6.57 -15.78
C GLY A 325 14.96 7.11 -14.69
N ALA A 326 14.59 8.20 -14.01
CA ALA A 326 15.45 8.84 -13.00
C ALA A 326 15.80 7.91 -11.83
N ARG A 327 14.92 6.98 -11.49
CA ARG A 327 15.16 5.98 -10.43
C ARG A 327 16.37 5.11 -10.75
N ASP A 328 16.44 4.58 -11.97
CA ASP A 328 17.51 3.68 -12.38
C ASP A 328 18.82 4.47 -12.61
N GLU A 329 18.73 5.70 -13.09
CA GLU A 329 19.89 6.61 -13.22
C GLU A 329 20.50 6.91 -11.84
N ILE A 330 19.67 7.20 -10.82
CA ILE A 330 20.15 7.49 -9.46
C ILE A 330 20.73 6.24 -8.81
N ARG A 331 20.09 5.08 -8.98
CA ARG A 331 20.64 3.79 -8.53
C ARG A 331 22.02 3.57 -9.12
N GLY A 332 22.16 3.67 -10.44
CA GLY A 332 23.45 3.51 -11.12
C GLY A 332 24.51 4.49 -10.64
N ALA A 333 24.14 5.75 -10.37
CA ALA A 333 25.08 6.74 -9.84
C ALA A 333 25.54 6.42 -8.42
N LEU A 334 24.62 6.01 -7.54
CA LEU A 334 24.94 5.65 -6.14
C LEU A 334 25.71 4.32 -6.06
N ASP A 335 25.36 3.33 -6.87
CA ASP A 335 26.09 2.06 -6.98
C ASP A 335 27.53 2.27 -7.46
N ALA A 336 27.75 3.19 -8.43
CA ALA A 336 29.09 3.56 -8.90
C ALA A 336 29.97 4.21 -7.81
N LEU A 337 29.34 4.83 -6.81
CA LEU A 337 30.00 5.37 -5.62
C LEU A 337 30.18 4.34 -4.50
N GLY A 338 29.78 3.07 -4.73
CA GLY A 338 29.87 1.98 -3.76
C GLY A 338 28.76 1.99 -2.70
N CYS A 339 27.73 2.82 -2.86
CA CYS A 339 26.56 2.82 -1.99
C CYS A 339 25.68 1.60 -2.27
N ARG A 340 25.14 1.00 -1.22
CA ARG A 340 24.24 -0.17 -1.31
C ARG A 340 22.80 0.25 -1.00
N GLU A 341 21.87 -0.10 -1.90
CA GLU A 341 20.45 0.19 -1.66
C GLU A 341 19.98 -0.51 -0.37
N ILE A 342 19.12 0.16 0.37
CA ILE A 342 18.62 -0.22 1.71
C ILE A 342 19.61 0.14 2.82
N GLU A 343 20.92 -0.12 2.67
CA GLU A 343 21.93 0.14 3.70
C GLU A 343 22.40 1.59 3.69
N ASP A 344 22.62 2.17 2.52
CA ASP A 344 23.19 3.51 2.34
C ASP A 344 22.21 4.49 1.69
N TYR A 345 21.23 3.97 0.97
CA TYR A 345 20.16 4.78 0.37
C TYR A 345 18.85 4.03 0.20
N ARG A 346 17.75 4.79 0.03
CA ARG A 346 16.44 4.29 -0.39
C ARG A 346 15.83 5.16 -1.47
N VAL A 347 15.09 4.52 -2.37
CA VAL A 347 14.28 5.22 -3.37
C VAL A 347 12.89 5.48 -2.80
N CYS A 348 12.42 6.74 -2.95
CA CYS A 348 11.17 7.24 -2.37
C CYS A 348 10.18 7.79 -3.41
N ALA A 349 10.50 7.64 -4.75
CA ALA A 349 9.63 8.10 -5.84
C ALA A 349 9.83 7.28 -7.11
#